data_14dbdb51cb653ba6ca405ecc306b1222
#
_entry.id   14dbdb51cb653ba6ca405ecc306b1222
#
_cell.length_a   1.000
_cell.length_b   1.000
_cell.length_c   1.000
_cell.angle_alpha   90.00
_cell.angle_beta   90.00
_cell.angle_gamma   90.00
#
_symmetry.space_group_name_H-M   'P 1'
#
loop_
_entity.id
_entity.type
_entity.pdbx_description
1 polymer ?
#
loop_
_entity_poly.entity_id
_entity_poly.type
_entity_poly.pdbx_seq_one_letter_code
_entity_poly.pdbx_strand_id
1 'polypeptide(L)'
;SDPTIDSQILQLRAAAPDALISGTTAKFTAQAIRKVAETRWQVRHYITGGSSSYAGTIGPAGPENAVGVISSAYLKDVADPAWKDDQGIKDFLAFMQSYFPEGNKDDFYNLYAYTVASALVKVLTQCGDGWTRENIMAQATNLKDVELPTLLPGIRVNTSPTDYRPLTQVQLQKWDGKAWVRFGDVLGA
;
A
#
# COMPACT_ATOMS: atom_id res chain seq x y z
N SER A 1 -22.63 -6.57 -8.21
CA SER A 1 -21.69 -7.06 -7.18
C SER A 1 -22.43 -7.20 -5.87
N ASP A 2 -22.19 -8.29 -5.15
CA ASP A 2 -22.82 -8.52 -3.85
C ASP A 2 -22.48 -7.39 -2.87
N PRO A 3 -23.43 -6.92 -2.07
CA PRO A 3 -23.19 -5.88 -1.07
C PRO A 3 -22.32 -6.39 0.10
N THR A 4 -22.25 -7.71 0.31
CA THR A 4 -21.48 -8.38 1.35
C THR A 4 -20.76 -9.60 0.80
N ILE A 5 -19.75 -10.09 1.54
CA ILE A 5 -18.97 -11.30 1.19
C ILE A 5 -19.10 -12.40 2.26
N ASP A 6 -20.11 -12.31 3.08
CA ASP A 6 -20.31 -13.22 4.21
C ASP A 6 -20.42 -14.68 3.77
N SER A 7 -21.22 -14.94 2.72
CA SER A 7 -21.41 -16.29 2.19
C SER A 7 -20.11 -16.89 1.64
N GLN A 8 -19.30 -16.08 0.96
CA GLN A 8 -18.02 -16.51 0.42
C GLN A 8 -17.04 -16.89 1.54
N ILE A 9 -16.94 -16.07 2.60
CA ILE A 9 -16.09 -16.38 3.76
C ILE A 9 -16.55 -17.64 4.47
N LEU A 10 -17.87 -17.84 4.64
CA LEU A 10 -18.39 -19.07 5.26
C LEU A 10 -18.10 -20.32 4.43
N GLN A 11 -18.21 -20.24 3.09
CA GLN A 11 -17.86 -21.33 2.19
C GLN A 11 -16.36 -21.67 2.26
N LEU A 12 -15.49 -20.64 2.24
CA LEU A 12 -14.04 -20.84 2.39
C LEU A 12 -13.69 -21.48 3.74
N ARG A 13 -14.33 -21.01 4.82
CA ARG A 13 -14.14 -21.60 6.14
C ARG A 13 -14.53 -23.07 6.18
N ALA A 14 -15.63 -23.46 5.52
CA ALA A 14 -16.10 -24.84 5.47
C ALA A 14 -15.09 -25.78 4.79
N ALA A 15 -14.25 -25.27 3.89
CA ALA A 15 -13.16 -26.00 3.26
C ALA A 15 -11.93 -26.16 4.17
N ALA A 16 -11.92 -25.57 5.36
CA ALA A 16 -10.88 -25.65 6.39
C ALA A 16 -9.44 -25.39 5.89
N PRO A 17 -9.17 -24.32 5.11
CA PRO A 17 -7.82 -24.04 4.65
C PRO A 17 -6.93 -23.51 5.79
N ASP A 18 -5.62 -23.71 5.68
CA ASP A 18 -4.62 -23.22 6.63
C ASP A 18 -4.32 -21.71 6.49
N ALA A 19 -4.64 -21.13 5.33
CA ALA A 19 -4.43 -19.73 5.04
C ALA A 19 -5.57 -19.16 4.20
N LEU A 20 -5.91 -17.90 4.46
CA LEU A 20 -6.83 -17.09 3.68
C LEU A 20 -6.06 -15.93 3.04
N ILE A 21 -6.17 -15.79 1.72
CA ILE A 21 -5.59 -14.66 0.99
C ILE A 21 -6.73 -13.82 0.43
N SER A 22 -6.85 -12.57 0.89
CA SER A 22 -7.86 -11.62 0.42
C SER A 22 -7.26 -10.68 -0.60
N GLY A 23 -7.55 -10.92 -1.89
CA GLY A 23 -7.20 -10.07 -3.02
C GLY A 23 -8.33 -9.09 -3.36
N THR A 24 -8.94 -8.43 -2.37
CA THR A 24 -10.14 -7.59 -2.52
C THR A 24 -9.84 -6.12 -2.23
N THR A 25 -10.76 -5.23 -2.59
CA THR A 25 -10.68 -3.80 -2.24
C THR A 25 -10.87 -3.60 -0.74
N ALA A 26 -10.47 -2.44 -0.23
CA ALA A 26 -10.49 -2.08 1.20
C ALA A 26 -11.83 -2.43 1.89
N LYS A 27 -12.97 -2.06 1.27
CA LYS A 27 -14.32 -2.34 1.79
C LYS A 27 -14.55 -3.84 2.04
N PHE A 28 -14.23 -4.68 1.06
CA PHE A 28 -14.47 -6.12 1.16
C PHE A 28 -13.43 -6.81 2.04
N THR A 29 -12.20 -6.30 2.08
CA THR A 29 -11.17 -6.77 3.00
C THR A 29 -11.59 -6.52 4.45
N ALA A 30 -12.14 -5.34 4.76
CA ALA A 30 -12.67 -5.04 6.09
C ALA A 30 -13.83 -5.98 6.48
N GLN A 31 -14.72 -6.31 5.53
CA GLN A 31 -15.79 -7.29 5.76
C GLN A 31 -15.23 -8.70 6.01
N ALA A 32 -14.21 -9.11 5.25
CA ALA A 32 -13.56 -10.41 5.43
C ALA A 32 -12.94 -10.55 6.82
N ILE A 33 -12.19 -9.53 7.25
CA ILE A 33 -11.57 -9.50 8.59
C ILE A 33 -12.65 -9.64 9.68
N ARG A 34 -13.72 -8.83 9.61
CA ARG A 34 -14.83 -8.93 10.56
C ARG A 34 -15.46 -10.33 10.58
N LYS A 35 -15.77 -10.89 9.40
CA LYS A 35 -16.42 -12.20 9.32
C LYS A 35 -15.53 -13.32 9.84
N VAL A 36 -14.22 -13.27 9.58
CA VAL A 36 -13.24 -14.20 10.16
C VAL A 36 -13.27 -14.12 11.69
N ALA A 37 -13.25 -12.92 12.27
CA ALA A 37 -13.31 -12.70 13.71
C ALA A 37 -14.65 -13.16 14.32
N GLU A 38 -15.80 -12.75 13.75
CA GLU A 38 -17.16 -13.14 14.18
C GLU A 38 -17.32 -14.65 14.24
N THR A 39 -16.77 -15.35 13.26
CA THR A 39 -16.85 -16.80 13.19
C THR A 39 -15.79 -17.51 14.03
N ARG A 40 -14.90 -16.77 14.70
CA ARG A 40 -13.75 -17.29 15.44
C ARG A 40 -12.92 -18.27 14.63
N TRP A 41 -12.78 -17.98 13.33
CA TRP A 41 -12.02 -18.83 12.44
C TRP A 41 -10.51 -18.57 12.62
N GLN A 42 -9.79 -19.56 13.12
CA GLN A 42 -8.35 -19.50 13.33
C GLN A 42 -7.64 -19.83 12.02
N VAL A 43 -7.35 -18.80 11.23
CA VAL A 43 -6.69 -18.92 9.93
C VAL A 43 -5.60 -17.85 9.81
N ARG A 44 -4.51 -18.15 9.12
CA ARG A 44 -3.54 -17.12 8.75
C ARG A 44 -4.14 -16.25 7.66
N HIS A 45 -4.46 -15.01 7.98
CA HIS A 45 -5.13 -14.10 7.05
C HIS A 45 -4.12 -13.14 6.41
N TYR A 46 -3.94 -13.25 5.11
CA TYR A 46 -3.11 -12.36 4.30
C TYR A 46 -4.00 -11.42 3.49
N ILE A 47 -3.64 -10.14 3.43
CA ILE A 47 -4.33 -9.13 2.64
C ILE A 47 -3.33 -8.40 1.73
N THR A 48 -3.81 -7.84 0.62
CA THR A 48 -2.96 -7.07 -0.29
C THR A 48 -2.50 -5.75 0.32
N GLY A 49 -1.32 -5.27 -0.07
CA GLY A 49 -0.78 -3.99 0.39
C GLY A 49 -1.70 -2.80 0.09
N GLY A 50 -2.40 -2.81 -1.06
CA GLY A 50 -3.39 -1.78 -1.42
C GLY A 50 -4.65 -1.78 -0.56
N SER A 51 -4.86 -2.82 0.26
CA SER A 51 -6.01 -2.93 1.17
C SER A 51 -5.56 -2.96 2.64
N SER A 52 -4.37 -2.46 2.97
CA SER A 52 -3.83 -2.49 4.33
C SER A 52 -3.96 -1.15 5.09
N SER A 53 -4.55 -0.11 4.48
CA SER A 53 -4.67 1.18 5.13
C SER A 53 -5.51 1.13 6.41
N TYR A 54 -5.11 1.89 7.42
CA TYR A 54 -5.87 1.99 8.66
C TYR A 54 -7.27 2.57 8.39
N ALA A 55 -7.33 3.72 7.70
CA ALA A 55 -8.60 4.43 7.47
C ALA A 55 -9.58 3.65 6.59
N GLY A 56 -9.09 2.94 5.55
CA GLY A 56 -9.96 2.24 4.60
C GLY A 56 -10.32 0.80 4.98
N THR A 57 -9.50 0.16 5.83
CA THR A 57 -9.65 -1.29 6.09
C THR A 57 -9.64 -1.61 7.57
N ILE A 58 -8.54 -1.30 8.28
CA ILE A 58 -8.36 -1.78 9.66
C ILE A 58 -9.35 -1.11 10.61
N GLY A 59 -9.51 0.22 10.53
CA GLY A 59 -10.50 0.95 11.32
C GLY A 59 -11.93 0.45 11.10
N PRO A 60 -12.44 0.42 9.85
CA PRO A 60 -13.75 -0.15 9.53
C PRO A 60 -13.92 -1.63 9.88
N ALA A 61 -12.85 -2.43 9.89
CA ALA A 61 -12.91 -3.83 10.30
C ALA A 61 -13.07 -4.01 11.82
N GLY A 62 -12.66 -3.01 12.59
CA GLY A 62 -12.36 -3.10 14.02
C GLY A 62 -10.91 -3.54 14.22
N PRO A 63 -10.04 -2.66 14.73
CA PRO A 63 -8.60 -2.97 14.88
C PRO A 63 -8.32 -4.25 15.67
N GLU A 64 -9.15 -4.56 16.65
CA GLU A 64 -9.09 -5.77 17.46
C GLU A 64 -9.37 -7.05 16.64
N ASN A 65 -10.22 -6.95 15.61
CA ASN A 65 -10.55 -8.06 14.72
C ASN A 65 -9.42 -8.38 13.73
N ALA A 66 -8.55 -7.41 13.49
CA ALA A 66 -7.45 -7.52 12.54
C ALA A 66 -6.14 -8.03 13.16
N VAL A 67 -6.09 -8.27 14.49
CA VAL A 67 -4.88 -8.73 15.17
C VAL A 67 -4.34 -10.00 14.50
N GLY A 68 -3.09 -9.96 14.08
CA GLY A 68 -2.44 -11.09 13.41
C GLY A 68 -2.57 -11.11 11.89
N VAL A 69 -3.38 -10.23 11.28
CA VAL A 69 -3.45 -10.07 9.82
C VAL A 69 -2.08 -9.66 9.27
N ILE A 70 -1.69 -10.29 8.18
CA ILE A 70 -0.41 -10.05 7.50
C ILE A 70 -0.67 -9.34 6.17
N SER A 71 0.16 -8.37 5.86
CA SER A 71 0.16 -7.65 4.59
C SER A 71 1.57 -7.36 4.11
N SER A 72 1.68 -6.71 2.96
CA SER A 72 2.92 -6.15 2.46
C SER A 72 2.82 -4.63 2.38
N ALA A 73 3.95 -3.96 2.58
CA ALA A 73 4.07 -2.52 2.44
C ALA A 73 5.24 -2.16 1.52
N TYR A 74 5.09 -1.07 0.79
CA TYR A 74 6.14 -0.41 0.00
C TYR A 74 6.16 1.10 0.24
N LEU A 75 5.06 1.65 0.76
CA LEU A 75 4.94 3.05 1.17
C LEU A 75 5.00 3.17 2.69
N LYS A 76 5.45 4.32 3.15
CA LYS A 76 5.29 4.77 4.54
C LYS A 76 3.80 4.99 4.80
N ASP A 77 3.33 4.70 6.00
CA ASP A 77 1.95 5.02 6.40
C ASP A 77 1.95 6.35 7.15
N VAL A 78 1.16 7.32 6.69
CA VAL A 78 1.05 8.65 7.33
C VAL A 78 0.56 8.54 8.79
N ALA A 79 -0.28 7.55 9.07
CA ALA A 79 -0.81 7.29 10.40
C ALA A 79 0.18 6.56 11.33
N ASP A 80 1.30 6.03 10.80
CA ASP A 80 2.32 5.36 11.60
C ASP A 80 3.22 6.40 12.31
N PRO A 81 3.21 6.46 13.65
CA PRO A 81 4.04 7.39 14.43
C PRO A 81 5.55 7.31 14.12
N ALA A 82 6.03 6.19 13.59
CA ALA A 82 7.42 6.02 13.18
C ALA A 82 7.84 7.03 12.10
N TRP A 83 6.91 7.55 11.32
CA TRP A 83 7.17 8.48 10.22
C TRP A 83 6.80 9.93 10.51
N LYS A 84 6.36 10.26 11.73
CA LYS A 84 5.92 11.62 12.10
C LYS A 84 6.98 12.71 11.85
N ASP A 85 8.26 12.35 11.95
CA ASP A 85 9.39 13.25 11.76
C ASP A 85 10.10 13.06 10.40
N ASP A 86 9.62 12.14 9.58
CA ASP A 86 10.16 11.86 8.25
C ASP A 86 9.91 13.03 7.29
N GLN A 87 10.95 13.45 6.56
CA GLN A 87 10.84 14.61 5.68
C GLN A 87 9.90 14.36 4.51
N GLY A 88 9.90 13.18 3.91
CA GLY A 88 9.01 12.85 2.79
C GLY A 88 7.53 12.89 3.19
N ILE A 89 7.21 12.47 4.41
CA ILE A 89 5.84 12.58 4.95
C ILE A 89 5.49 14.04 5.26
N LYS A 90 6.41 14.83 5.82
CA LYS A 90 6.20 16.27 6.04
C LYS A 90 5.94 17.02 4.74
N ASP A 91 6.70 16.71 3.69
CA ASP A 91 6.54 17.33 2.37
C ASP A 91 5.17 16.97 1.74
N PHE A 92 4.75 15.70 1.85
CA PHE A 92 3.42 15.28 1.44
C PHE A 92 2.31 16.02 2.21
N LEU A 93 2.41 16.12 3.52
CA LEU A 93 1.42 16.83 4.35
C LEU A 93 1.35 18.32 4.01
N ALA A 94 2.48 18.96 3.76
CA ALA A 94 2.54 20.36 3.30
C ALA A 94 1.91 20.53 1.92
N PHE A 95 2.16 19.59 1.00
CA PHE A 95 1.51 19.55 -0.32
C PHE A 95 0.00 19.42 -0.19
N MET A 96 -0.51 18.49 0.61
CA MET A 96 -1.95 18.31 0.85
C MET A 96 -2.57 19.62 1.42
N GLN A 97 -1.92 20.23 2.41
CA GLN A 97 -2.40 21.49 2.99
C GLN A 97 -2.50 22.61 1.97
N SER A 98 -1.56 22.67 1.01
CA SER A 98 -1.48 23.77 0.05
C SER A 98 -2.39 23.60 -1.16
N TYR A 99 -2.56 22.35 -1.63
CA TYR A 99 -3.21 22.08 -2.92
C TYR A 99 -4.49 21.23 -2.83
N PHE A 100 -4.70 20.52 -1.71
CA PHE A 100 -5.89 19.70 -1.48
C PHE A 100 -6.27 19.66 0.01
N PRO A 101 -6.53 20.84 0.64
CA PRO A 101 -6.76 20.94 2.09
C PRO A 101 -8.01 20.17 2.56
N GLU A 102 -9.01 19.97 1.69
CA GLU A 102 -10.21 19.17 1.95
C GLU A 102 -9.99 17.66 1.84
N GLY A 103 -8.85 17.24 1.28
CA GLY A 103 -8.50 15.83 1.10
C GLY A 103 -8.15 15.13 2.41
N ASN A 104 -8.51 13.87 2.52
CA ASN A 104 -8.11 13.06 3.67
C ASN A 104 -6.61 12.73 3.58
N LYS A 105 -5.79 13.41 4.38
CA LYS A 105 -4.34 13.22 4.41
C LYS A 105 -3.90 11.84 4.91
N ASP A 106 -4.77 11.12 5.65
CA ASP A 106 -4.49 9.79 6.16
C ASP A 106 -4.92 8.69 5.15
N ASP A 107 -5.46 9.07 3.99
CA ASP A 107 -5.83 8.13 2.93
C ASP A 107 -4.58 7.67 2.17
N PHE A 108 -4.36 6.36 2.17
CA PHE A 108 -3.29 5.71 1.44
C PHE A 108 -3.25 6.10 -0.05
N TYR A 109 -4.40 6.28 -0.69
CA TYR A 109 -4.46 6.61 -2.12
C TYR A 109 -3.97 8.02 -2.41
N ASN A 110 -4.12 8.98 -1.49
CA ASN A 110 -3.56 10.32 -1.65
C ASN A 110 -2.02 10.29 -1.58
N LEU A 111 -1.46 9.54 -0.63
CA LEU A 111 -0.01 9.33 -0.56
C LEU A 111 0.52 8.57 -1.79
N TYR A 112 -0.20 7.54 -2.24
CA TYR A 112 0.15 6.81 -3.45
C TYR A 112 0.16 7.71 -4.69
N ALA A 113 -0.87 8.53 -4.88
CA ALA A 113 -0.95 9.47 -6.00
C ALA A 113 0.21 10.50 -5.96
N TYR A 114 0.53 11.03 -4.79
CA TYR A 114 1.69 11.92 -4.60
C TYR A 114 3.01 11.21 -4.96
N THR A 115 3.17 9.95 -4.58
CA THR A 115 4.35 9.15 -4.91
C THR A 115 4.48 8.93 -6.42
N VAL A 116 3.36 8.61 -7.10
CA VAL A 116 3.34 8.44 -8.56
C VAL A 116 3.67 9.76 -9.26
N ALA A 117 3.11 10.88 -8.79
CA ALA A 117 3.43 12.21 -9.32
C ALA A 117 4.91 12.55 -9.12
N SER A 118 5.49 12.20 -7.97
CA SER A 118 6.93 12.40 -7.69
C SER A 118 7.81 11.59 -8.67
N ALA A 119 7.40 10.36 -8.99
CA ALA A 119 8.07 9.55 -10.01
C ALA A 119 7.99 10.21 -11.41
N LEU A 120 6.80 10.71 -11.77
CA LEU A 120 6.62 11.43 -13.04
C LEU A 120 7.48 12.70 -13.12
N VAL A 121 7.55 13.49 -12.05
CA VAL A 121 8.42 14.67 -11.98
C VAL A 121 9.89 14.27 -12.21
N LYS A 122 10.32 13.13 -11.65
CA LYS A 122 11.67 12.61 -11.89
C LYS A 122 11.91 12.30 -13.37
N VAL A 123 10.96 11.62 -14.02
CA VAL A 123 11.01 11.33 -15.46
C VAL A 123 11.11 12.62 -16.29
N LEU A 124 10.24 13.60 -16.01
CA LEU A 124 10.22 14.87 -16.74
C LEU A 124 11.51 15.67 -16.54
N THR A 125 12.07 15.63 -15.32
CA THR A 125 13.37 16.26 -15.04
C THR A 125 14.49 15.63 -15.86
N GLN A 126 14.48 14.30 -16.03
CA GLN A 126 15.46 13.59 -16.85
C GLN A 126 15.33 13.88 -18.35
N CYS A 127 14.15 14.32 -18.81
CA CYS A 127 13.94 14.71 -20.20
C CYS A 127 14.67 16.00 -20.59
N GLY A 128 15.10 16.83 -19.62
CA GLY A 128 15.65 18.18 -19.90
C GLY A 128 14.63 19.01 -20.67
N ASP A 129 15.07 19.66 -21.74
CA ASP A 129 14.23 20.49 -22.62
C ASP A 129 13.48 19.67 -23.70
N GLY A 130 13.75 18.38 -23.80
CA GLY A 130 13.23 17.50 -24.85
C GLY A 130 11.91 16.79 -24.42
N TRP A 131 10.83 17.52 -24.24
CA TRP A 131 9.53 16.98 -23.77
C TRP A 131 8.71 16.38 -24.92
N THR A 132 9.33 15.48 -25.67
CA THR A 132 8.62 14.68 -26.68
C THR A 132 8.10 13.37 -26.04
N ARG A 133 7.06 12.79 -26.66
CA ARG A 133 6.52 11.51 -26.23
C ARG A 133 7.60 10.41 -26.20
N GLU A 134 8.44 10.39 -27.23
CA GLU A 134 9.52 9.42 -27.40
C GLU A 134 10.53 9.53 -26.27
N ASN A 135 10.96 10.75 -25.91
CA ASN A 135 11.91 10.97 -24.84
C ASN A 135 11.30 10.66 -23.47
N ILE A 136 10.06 11.10 -23.20
CA ILE A 136 9.35 10.77 -21.95
C ILE A 136 9.26 9.25 -21.78
N MET A 137 8.89 8.50 -22.82
CA MET A 137 8.84 7.04 -22.77
C MET A 137 10.22 6.42 -22.56
N ALA A 138 11.25 6.94 -23.24
CA ALA A 138 12.63 6.46 -23.07
C ALA A 138 13.12 6.64 -21.62
N GLN A 139 12.83 7.79 -21.00
CA GLN A 139 13.19 8.05 -19.59
C GLN A 139 12.35 7.19 -18.63
N ALA A 140 11.03 7.12 -18.85
CA ALA A 140 10.11 6.35 -17.98
C ALA A 140 10.43 4.84 -17.98
N THR A 141 10.94 4.31 -19.09
CA THR A 141 11.35 2.91 -19.23
C THR A 141 12.84 2.65 -18.93
N ASN A 142 13.50 3.59 -18.27
CA ASN A 142 14.92 3.47 -17.92
C ASN A 142 15.25 4.10 -16.56
N LEU A 143 14.32 3.98 -15.62
CA LEU A 143 14.57 4.38 -14.24
C LEU A 143 15.52 3.39 -13.57
N LYS A 144 16.52 3.90 -12.84
CA LYS A 144 17.54 3.09 -12.16
C LYS A 144 17.69 3.54 -10.71
N ASP A 145 17.38 2.65 -9.79
CA ASP A 145 17.53 2.82 -8.33
C ASP A 145 16.99 4.16 -7.82
N VAL A 146 15.84 4.59 -8.38
CA VAL A 146 15.24 5.87 -8.00
C VAL A 146 14.63 5.80 -6.62
N GLU A 147 15.12 6.65 -5.73
CA GLU A 147 14.52 6.87 -4.41
C GLU A 147 13.36 7.85 -4.54
N LEU A 148 12.24 7.50 -3.92
CA LEU A 148 11.13 8.43 -3.72
C LEU A 148 10.89 8.62 -2.22
N PRO A 149 10.67 9.86 -1.73
CA PRO A 149 10.67 10.17 -0.30
C PRO A 149 9.62 9.41 0.52
N THR A 150 8.56 8.97 -0.12
CA THR A 150 7.42 8.27 0.50
C THR A 150 7.53 6.75 0.49
N LEU A 151 8.50 6.18 -0.22
CA LEU A 151 8.78 4.74 -0.19
C LEU A 151 9.42 4.33 1.13
N LEU A 152 9.23 3.09 1.52
CA LEU A 152 9.97 2.51 2.65
C LEU A 152 11.48 2.47 2.34
N PRO A 153 12.33 2.62 3.36
CA PRO A 153 13.77 2.51 3.19
C PRO A 153 14.17 1.19 2.51
N GLY A 154 15.06 1.27 1.54
CA GLY A 154 15.54 0.12 0.78
C GLY A 154 14.69 -0.25 -0.45
N ILE A 155 13.49 0.32 -0.58
CA ILE A 155 12.66 0.13 -1.78
C ILE A 155 13.00 1.19 -2.84
N ARG A 156 13.20 0.72 -4.07
CA ARG A 156 13.62 1.54 -5.22
C ARG A 156 12.69 1.38 -6.39
N VAL A 157 12.57 2.44 -7.19
CA VAL A 157 11.87 2.40 -8.47
C VAL A 157 12.86 2.04 -9.57
N ASN A 158 12.55 0.97 -10.29
CA ASN A 158 13.31 0.51 -11.42
C ASN A 158 12.39 0.19 -12.60
N THR A 159 12.82 0.53 -13.82
CA THR A 159 12.12 0.14 -15.05
C THR A 159 13.12 -0.22 -16.13
N SER A 160 12.68 -0.96 -17.14
CA SER A 160 13.47 -1.26 -18.33
C SER A 160 12.56 -1.28 -19.57
N PRO A 161 13.11 -1.28 -20.80
CA PRO A 161 12.31 -1.43 -22.00
C PRO A 161 11.49 -2.72 -22.08
N THR A 162 11.80 -3.71 -21.26
CA THR A 162 11.11 -5.03 -21.21
C THR A 162 10.39 -5.28 -19.90
N ASP A 163 10.56 -4.39 -18.90
CA ASP A 163 9.86 -4.48 -17.61
C ASP A 163 9.39 -3.08 -17.16
N TYR A 164 8.09 -2.85 -17.28
CA TYR A 164 7.43 -1.58 -16.93
C TYR A 164 6.88 -1.55 -15.50
N ARG A 165 7.17 -2.58 -14.69
CA ARG A 165 6.76 -2.63 -13.29
C ARG A 165 7.73 -1.78 -12.45
N PRO A 166 7.33 -0.58 -12.00
CA PRO A 166 8.26 0.34 -11.33
C PRO A 166 8.61 -0.12 -9.91
N LEU A 167 7.73 -0.87 -9.27
CA LEU A 167 7.90 -1.39 -7.91
C LEU A 167 7.75 -2.90 -7.91
N THR A 168 8.84 -3.59 -7.62
CA THR A 168 8.91 -5.05 -7.50
C THR A 168 9.29 -5.49 -6.08
N GLN A 169 9.50 -4.53 -5.18
CA GLN A 169 9.97 -4.75 -3.82
C GLN A 169 8.87 -4.42 -2.80
N VAL A 170 8.77 -5.24 -1.76
CA VAL A 170 7.86 -5.04 -0.63
C VAL A 170 8.51 -5.52 0.67
N GLN A 171 8.05 -5.00 1.81
CA GLN A 171 8.35 -5.57 3.12
C GLN A 171 7.08 -6.12 3.76
N LEU A 172 7.15 -7.27 4.42
CA LEU A 172 6.02 -7.82 5.14
C LEU A 172 5.73 -7.02 6.41
N GLN A 173 4.45 -6.96 6.76
CA GLN A 173 3.97 -6.34 7.99
C GLN A 173 2.82 -7.13 8.58
N LYS A 174 2.67 -7.07 9.91
CA LYS A 174 1.64 -7.73 10.68
C LYS A 174 0.95 -6.73 11.59
N TRP A 175 -0.37 -6.76 11.64
CA TRP A 175 -1.13 -5.90 12.55
C TRP A 175 -1.08 -6.44 13.97
N ASP A 176 -0.62 -5.62 14.93
CA ASP A 176 -0.47 -6.00 16.34
C ASP A 176 -1.67 -5.61 17.21
N GLY A 177 -2.67 -4.93 16.65
CA GLY A 177 -3.83 -4.36 17.34
C GLY A 177 -3.77 -2.85 17.50
N LYS A 178 -2.61 -2.22 17.24
CA LYS A 178 -2.39 -0.77 17.35
C LYS A 178 -1.71 -0.18 16.12
N ALA A 179 -0.75 -0.92 15.55
CA ALA A 179 0.04 -0.49 14.42
C ALA A 179 0.45 -1.68 13.53
N TRP A 180 0.87 -1.37 12.32
CA TRP A 180 1.55 -2.31 11.46
C TRP A 180 3.01 -2.46 11.91
N VAL A 181 3.41 -3.67 12.29
CA VAL A 181 4.77 -4.01 12.66
C VAL A 181 5.44 -4.71 11.48
N ARG A 182 6.43 -4.05 10.88
CA ARG A 182 7.20 -4.62 9.78
C ARG A 182 8.11 -5.73 10.29
N PHE A 183 8.31 -6.76 9.49
CA PHE A 183 9.17 -7.89 9.81
C PHE A 183 9.81 -8.48 8.56
N GLY A 184 10.92 -9.19 8.75
CA GLY A 184 11.72 -9.76 7.66
C GLY A 184 12.42 -8.69 6.81
N ASP A 185 13.15 -9.16 5.82
CA ASP A 185 13.86 -8.31 4.86
C ASP A 185 12.90 -7.77 3.78
N VAL A 186 13.38 -6.78 3.02
CA VAL A 186 12.70 -6.36 1.78
C VAL A 186 12.74 -7.53 0.79
N LEU A 187 11.58 -7.92 0.31
CA LEU A 187 11.39 -9.02 -0.65
C LEU A 187 11.25 -8.44 -2.06
N GLY A 188 11.70 -9.21 -3.05
CA GLY A 188 11.65 -8.87 -4.48
C GLY A 188 13.01 -8.47 -5.04
N ALA A 189 13.08 -8.40 -6.38
CA ALA A 189 14.30 -8.08 -7.13
C ALA A 189 14.15 -6.71 -7.81
#